data_279e7876fef37ca7ab8d1ec8fd7cdcfc
#
_entry.id   279e7876fef37ca7ab8d1ec8fd7cdcfc
#
_cell.length_a   1.000
_cell.length_b   1.000
_cell.length_c   1.000
_cell.angle_alpha   90.00
_cell.angle_beta   90.00
_cell.angle_gamma   90.00
#
_symmetry.space_group_name_H-M   'P 1'
#
loop_
_entity.id
_entity.type
_entity.pdbx_description
1 polymer ?
#
loop_
_entity_poly.entity_id
_entity_poly.type
_entity_poly.pdbx_seq_one_letter_code
_entity_poly.pdbx_strand_id
1 'polypeptide(L)'
;MALALSRYWNPANLLAIWGGVKNTRFKKDLEPLFPFVRTVEEKISRIKGFKRTDVILNLCDPDSKATIRGTRKLTREEYMVPEFRESIMLHNSEVRELTNYIEQYAGVPDAMSVLDNKWQDYLELMNGAYVNAEYFRAQLLQYGKFVFRNRSDDGTMAMVQADFDSDKQWEANNVTYATTDWTDPASDIIGDLEALRERFKDANGSEEGSVLIMNSRTWHCFEKNAAINALLLNMRWTRVSDWLSNLGLSVKLADGKFQRELLPTSGASEKYIEDGNICMVPSEKLGDIVCPECDLFRDMLKSHAVRYDVGFDSETGIMVRCKEMDDPDRIQTFVEAHLFPRFDPGQMEKCCVMRAVPTGFGLAG
;
A
#
# COMPACT_ATOMS: atom_id res chain seq x y z
N MET A 1 -34.56 13.64 21.09
CA MET A 1 -33.30 13.12 21.66
C MET A 1 -32.21 12.89 20.61
N ALA A 2 -32.52 12.29 19.46
CA ALA A 2 -31.53 12.06 18.38
C ALA A 2 -30.85 13.34 17.84
N LEU A 3 -31.52 14.47 17.88
CA LEU A 3 -31.01 15.76 17.37
C LEU A 3 -29.73 16.31 18.03
N ALA A 4 -29.43 15.92 19.29
CA ALA A 4 -28.26 16.42 19.98
C ALA A 4 -26.99 15.64 19.52
N LEU A 5 -27.10 14.33 19.32
CA LEU A 5 -25.98 13.48 18.92
C LEU A 5 -25.64 13.64 17.43
N SER A 6 -26.64 13.80 16.54
CA SER A 6 -26.43 14.01 15.10
C SER A 6 -25.64 15.30 14.80
N ARG A 7 -25.69 16.29 15.69
CA ARG A 7 -24.85 17.50 15.60
C ARG A 7 -23.37 17.21 15.67
N TYR A 8 -22.97 16.22 16.48
CA TYR A 8 -21.57 15.82 16.70
C TYR A 8 -21.19 14.66 15.80
N TRP A 9 -22.16 13.75 15.56
CA TRP A 9 -21.99 12.53 14.82
C TRP A 9 -22.49 12.66 13.39
N ASN A 10 -21.71 13.33 12.56
CA ASN A 10 -22.01 13.54 11.16
C ASN A 10 -20.76 13.37 10.31
N PRO A 11 -20.90 13.05 9.01
CA PRO A 11 -19.76 12.80 8.13
C PRO A 11 -18.80 13.97 8.03
N ALA A 12 -19.27 15.22 8.11
CA ALA A 12 -18.41 16.39 8.01
C ALA A 12 -17.47 16.51 9.22
N ASN A 13 -17.97 16.27 10.43
CA ASN A 13 -17.13 16.28 11.64
C ASN A 13 -16.13 15.13 11.64
N LEU A 14 -16.57 13.91 11.26
CA LEU A 14 -15.69 12.75 11.16
C LEU A 14 -14.55 12.98 10.17
N LEU A 15 -14.85 13.56 9.01
CA LEU A 15 -13.83 13.90 8.00
C LEU A 15 -12.90 15.04 8.46
N ALA A 16 -13.42 16.02 9.20
CA ALA A 16 -12.60 17.09 9.76
C ALA A 16 -11.56 16.54 10.77
N ILE A 17 -11.99 15.63 11.65
CA ILE A 17 -11.10 14.97 12.61
C ILE A 17 -10.12 14.08 11.87
N TRP A 18 -10.57 13.31 10.89
CA TRP A 18 -9.72 12.47 10.04
C TRP A 18 -8.62 13.29 9.35
N GLY A 19 -8.97 14.41 8.73
CA GLY A 19 -8.03 15.31 8.07
C GLY A 19 -6.93 15.84 9.01
N GLY A 20 -7.24 16.01 10.30
CA GLY A 20 -6.27 16.43 11.31
C GLY A 20 -5.29 15.34 11.73
N VAL A 21 -5.69 14.06 11.69
CA VAL A 21 -4.87 12.97 12.25
C VAL A 21 -4.26 12.04 11.21
N LYS A 22 -4.80 12.00 9.97
CA LYS A 22 -4.38 11.04 8.94
C LYS A 22 -2.87 11.04 8.66
N ASN A 23 -2.28 12.23 8.53
CA ASN A 23 -0.86 12.37 8.18
C ASN A 23 0.11 12.19 9.35
N THR A 24 -0.38 12.26 10.58
CA THR A 24 0.44 12.12 11.79
C THR A 24 0.34 10.71 12.37
N ARG A 25 -0.88 10.21 12.57
CA ARG A 25 -1.14 8.93 13.24
C ARG A 25 -1.20 7.75 12.27
N PHE A 26 -1.73 7.95 11.07
CA PHE A 26 -2.02 6.88 10.10
C PHE A 26 -1.15 6.93 8.85
N LYS A 27 -0.04 7.67 8.89
CA LYS A 27 0.92 7.73 7.78
C LYS A 27 1.43 6.33 7.45
N LYS A 28 1.47 6.03 6.14
CA LYS A 28 1.97 4.76 5.61
C LYS A 28 3.36 4.92 5.00
N ASP A 29 4.19 3.89 5.15
CA ASP A 29 5.58 3.95 4.73
C ASP A 29 5.77 3.95 3.22
N LEU A 30 4.93 3.21 2.49
CA LEU A 30 5.05 3.05 1.05
C LEU A 30 4.22 4.06 0.24
N GLU A 31 3.45 4.93 0.89
CA GLU A 31 2.59 5.93 0.25
C GLU A 31 3.32 6.84 -0.74
N PRO A 32 4.54 7.34 -0.48
CA PRO A 32 5.26 8.18 -1.44
C PRO A 32 5.57 7.49 -2.76
N LEU A 33 5.70 6.16 -2.76
CA LEU A 33 5.98 5.37 -3.97
C LEU A 33 4.73 5.13 -4.82
N PHE A 34 3.56 5.06 -4.19
CA PHE A 34 2.27 4.85 -4.83
C PHE A 34 1.23 5.78 -4.18
N PRO A 35 1.25 7.08 -4.50
CA PRO A 35 0.27 8.03 -3.96
C PRO A 35 -1.15 7.71 -4.44
N PHE A 36 -2.13 8.22 -3.71
CA PHE A 36 -3.51 8.14 -4.13
C PHE A 36 -3.78 9.05 -5.32
N VAL A 37 -4.56 8.57 -6.29
CA VAL A 37 -4.99 9.33 -7.46
C VAL A 37 -6.48 9.09 -7.70
N ARG A 38 -7.26 10.16 -7.60
CA ARG A 38 -8.70 10.10 -7.92
C ARG A 38 -8.92 10.01 -9.42
N THR A 39 -9.91 9.24 -9.83
CA THR A 39 -10.34 9.10 -11.23
C THR A 39 -11.85 8.99 -11.31
N VAL A 40 -12.38 9.25 -12.49
CA VAL A 40 -13.80 9.03 -12.81
C VAL A 40 -14.01 7.62 -13.40
N GLU A 41 -12.95 6.98 -13.86
CA GLU A 41 -13.01 5.70 -14.55
C GLU A 41 -13.05 4.54 -13.55
N GLU A 42 -14.05 3.67 -13.65
CA GLU A 42 -14.17 2.42 -12.86
C GLU A 42 -13.30 1.29 -13.41
N LYS A 43 -12.89 1.41 -14.67
CA LYS A 43 -12.01 0.45 -15.33
C LYS A 43 -10.64 1.05 -15.52
N ILE A 44 -9.65 0.35 -15.03
CA ILE A 44 -8.25 0.75 -15.18
C ILE A 44 -7.67 -0.06 -16.32
N SER A 45 -7.15 0.63 -17.33
CA SER A 45 -6.42 0.00 -18.42
C SER A 45 -4.92 0.17 -18.22
N ARG A 46 -4.19 -0.92 -18.39
CA ARG A 46 -2.74 -0.95 -18.39
C ARG A 46 -2.25 -1.41 -19.75
N ILE A 47 -1.29 -0.71 -20.30
CA ILE A 47 -0.64 -1.09 -21.55
C ILE A 47 0.74 -1.63 -21.18
N LYS A 48 0.94 -2.94 -21.38
CA LYS A 48 2.23 -3.59 -21.19
C LYS A 48 3.03 -3.48 -22.48
N GLY A 49 4.19 -2.81 -22.42
CA GLY A 49 5.19 -2.75 -23.48
C GLY A 49 6.45 -3.47 -23.07
N PHE A 50 7.23 -3.97 -24.02
CA PHE A 50 8.53 -4.58 -23.71
C PHE A 50 9.59 -3.50 -23.45
N LYS A 51 10.56 -3.82 -22.57
CA LYS A 51 11.75 -3.01 -22.30
C LYS A 51 12.38 -2.57 -23.64
N ARG A 52 12.67 -1.29 -23.75
CA ARG A 52 13.44 -0.76 -24.89
C ARG A 52 14.90 -1.17 -24.71
N THR A 53 15.34 -2.12 -25.52
CA THR A 53 16.76 -2.33 -25.74
C THR A 53 17.18 -1.52 -26.94
N ASP A 54 18.25 -0.77 -26.83
CA ASP A 54 18.81 -0.03 -27.97
C ASP A 54 19.27 -1.02 -29.02
N VAL A 55 18.80 -0.82 -30.24
CA VAL A 55 19.11 -1.74 -31.34
C VAL A 55 19.86 -0.98 -32.41
N ILE A 56 21.04 -1.47 -32.72
CA ILE A 56 21.89 -0.94 -33.79
C ILE A 56 21.13 -0.99 -35.12
N LEU A 57 21.29 0.06 -35.96
CA LEU A 57 20.76 0.07 -37.30
C LEU A 57 21.52 -0.94 -38.18
N ASN A 58 20.77 -1.66 -39.01
CA ASN A 58 21.39 -2.54 -39.99
C ASN A 58 22.16 -1.75 -41.04
N LEU A 59 23.35 -2.21 -41.36
CA LEU A 59 24.10 -1.69 -42.48
C LEU A 59 23.41 -2.14 -43.80
N CYS A 60 23.12 -1.23 -44.69
CA CYS A 60 22.52 -1.50 -46.00
C CYS A 60 23.46 -1.03 -47.10
N ASP A 61 23.49 -1.76 -48.18
CA ASP A 61 24.12 -1.30 -49.43
C ASP A 61 23.30 -0.10 -50.01
N PRO A 62 23.91 0.91 -50.58
CA PRO A 62 23.21 2.08 -51.11
C PRO A 62 22.07 1.76 -52.08
N ASP A 63 22.18 0.65 -52.81
CA ASP A 63 21.18 0.23 -53.79
C ASP A 63 20.19 -0.83 -53.26
N SER A 64 20.29 -1.21 -51.99
CA SER A 64 19.42 -2.20 -51.35
C SER A 64 18.19 -1.55 -50.68
N LYS A 65 17.08 -2.29 -50.64
CA LYS A 65 15.88 -1.86 -49.91
C LYS A 65 16.13 -1.87 -48.40
N ALA A 66 15.62 -0.87 -47.72
CA ALA A 66 15.68 -0.79 -46.26
C ALA A 66 15.05 -2.03 -45.59
N THR A 67 15.74 -2.56 -44.59
CA THR A 67 15.23 -3.71 -43.78
C THR A 67 14.04 -3.26 -42.95
N ILE A 68 12.91 -3.97 -43.06
CA ILE A 68 11.71 -3.68 -42.28
C ILE A 68 11.89 -4.26 -40.88
N ARG A 69 11.89 -3.38 -39.88
CA ARG A 69 11.89 -3.80 -38.48
C ARG A 69 10.44 -4.02 -38.01
N GLY A 70 10.16 -5.18 -37.41
CA GLY A 70 8.85 -5.46 -36.87
C GLY A 70 8.46 -4.47 -35.74
N THR A 71 7.18 -4.11 -35.70
CA THR A 71 6.61 -3.34 -34.61
C THR A 71 6.34 -4.24 -33.40
N ARG A 72 6.54 -3.72 -32.20
CA ARG A 72 6.26 -4.47 -30.95
C ARG A 72 4.76 -4.59 -30.73
N LYS A 73 4.33 -5.73 -30.25
CA LYS A 73 2.94 -5.92 -29.78
C LYS A 73 2.77 -5.25 -28.43
N LEU A 74 1.74 -4.43 -28.30
CA LEU A 74 1.28 -3.88 -27.05
C LEU A 74 0.12 -4.75 -26.55
N THR A 75 0.19 -5.19 -25.31
CA THR A 75 -0.91 -5.90 -24.65
C THR A 75 -1.65 -4.94 -23.75
N ARG A 76 -2.95 -4.86 -23.89
CA ARG A 76 -3.83 -4.07 -23.02
C ARG A 76 -4.50 -5.01 -22.04
N GLU A 77 -4.32 -4.72 -20.76
CA GLU A 77 -4.98 -5.40 -19.66
C GLU A 77 -6.00 -4.43 -19.04
N GLU A 78 -7.18 -4.92 -18.72
CA GLU A 78 -8.24 -4.14 -18.09
C GLU A 78 -8.64 -4.78 -16.78
N TYR A 79 -8.73 -3.97 -15.72
CA TYR A 79 -9.12 -4.39 -14.38
C TYR A 79 -10.32 -3.57 -13.92
N MET A 80 -11.29 -4.23 -13.29
CA MET A 80 -12.36 -3.54 -12.55
C MET A 80 -11.88 -3.21 -11.15
N VAL A 81 -12.18 -2.01 -10.69
CA VAL A 81 -11.83 -1.59 -9.34
C VAL A 81 -12.81 -2.22 -8.35
N PRO A 82 -12.33 -2.92 -7.32
CA PRO A 82 -13.17 -3.48 -6.28
C PRO A 82 -13.67 -2.39 -5.33
N GLU A 83 -14.85 -2.62 -4.79
CA GLU A 83 -15.45 -1.83 -3.72
C GLU A 83 -15.17 -2.50 -2.37
N PHE A 84 -14.71 -1.70 -1.42
CA PHE A 84 -14.51 -2.07 -0.03
C PHE A 84 -15.48 -1.29 0.83
N ARG A 85 -16.32 -1.98 1.59
CA ARG A 85 -17.31 -1.36 2.45
C ARG A 85 -17.31 -2.03 3.82
N GLU A 86 -17.31 -1.21 4.85
CA GLU A 86 -17.41 -1.66 6.23
C GLU A 86 -18.26 -0.68 7.04
N SER A 87 -18.86 -1.14 8.13
CA SER A 87 -19.69 -0.27 8.96
C SER A 87 -19.57 -0.61 10.43
N ILE A 88 -19.74 0.41 11.26
CA ILE A 88 -19.86 0.29 12.72
C ILE A 88 -21.25 0.79 13.10
N MET A 89 -21.88 0.09 14.03
CA MET A 89 -23.20 0.41 14.55
C MET A 89 -23.11 0.81 16.01
N LEU A 90 -23.59 1.99 16.34
CA LEU A 90 -23.87 2.42 17.69
C LEU A 90 -25.26 1.91 18.09
N HIS A 91 -25.31 1.07 19.12
CA HIS A 91 -26.56 0.54 19.64
C HIS A 91 -27.30 1.57 20.49
N ASN A 92 -28.60 1.39 20.68
CA ASN A 92 -29.47 2.30 21.43
C ASN A 92 -28.92 2.63 22.83
N SER A 93 -28.37 1.66 23.55
CA SER A 93 -27.73 1.88 24.88
C SER A 93 -26.58 2.88 24.80
N GLU A 94 -25.70 2.73 23.79
CA GLU A 94 -24.56 3.62 23.57
C GLU A 94 -24.99 5.00 23.11
N VAL A 95 -25.99 5.08 22.22
CA VAL A 95 -26.59 6.35 21.79
C VAL A 95 -27.16 7.13 22.96
N ARG A 96 -27.90 6.46 23.87
CA ARG A 96 -28.44 7.08 25.09
C ARG A 96 -27.36 7.52 26.06
N GLU A 97 -26.37 6.67 26.28
CA GLU A 97 -25.24 6.99 27.14
C GLU A 97 -24.48 8.23 26.65
N LEU A 98 -24.13 8.26 25.37
CA LEU A 98 -23.46 9.40 24.77
C LEU A 98 -24.31 10.67 24.78
N THR A 99 -25.62 10.56 24.52
CA THR A 99 -26.54 11.70 24.56
C THR A 99 -26.63 12.29 25.98
N ASN A 100 -26.85 11.41 26.97
CA ASN A 100 -26.90 11.82 28.38
C ASN A 100 -25.58 12.48 28.84
N TYR A 101 -24.45 11.92 28.36
CA TYR A 101 -23.15 12.45 28.71
C TYR A 101 -22.94 13.86 28.10
N ILE A 102 -23.32 14.05 26.84
CA ILE A 102 -23.25 15.36 26.18
C ILE A 102 -24.15 16.39 26.86
N GLU A 103 -25.38 15.99 27.25
CA GLU A 103 -26.32 16.89 27.91
C GLU A 103 -25.89 17.29 29.34
N GLN A 104 -25.31 16.34 30.10
CA GLN A 104 -24.86 16.59 31.48
C GLN A 104 -23.56 17.37 31.56
N TYR A 105 -22.68 17.18 30.62
CA TYR A 105 -21.31 17.71 30.65
C TYR A 105 -21.02 18.67 29.48
N ALA A 106 -22.05 19.27 28.88
CA ALA A 106 -21.88 20.26 27.82
C ALA A 106 -20.98 21.42 28.28
N GLY A 107 -19.79 21.49 27.68
CA GLY A 107 -18.78 22.51 28.02
C GLY A 107 -17.69 22.06 29.01
N VAL A 108 -17.69 20.82 29.48
CA VAL A 108 -16.61 20.22 30.30
C VAL A 108 -15.63 19.46 29.40
N PRO A 109 -14.30 19.66 29.56
CA PRO A 109 -13.29 18.95 28.74
C PRO A 109 -13.40 17.43 28.77
N ASP A 110 -13.83 16.84 29.88
CA ASP A 110 -13.99 15.41 30.02
C ASP A 110 -15.08 14.81 29.12
N ALA A 111 -16.12 15.57 28.77
CA ALA A 111 -17.15 15.12 27.82
C ALA A 111 -16.59 14.89 26.43
N MET A 112 -15.61 15.68 26.02
CA MET A 112 -14.94 15.50 24.74
C MET A 112 -14.09 14.23 24.71
N SER A 113 -13.48 13.83 25.84
CA SER A 113 -12.64 12.63 25.88
C SER A 113 -13.42 11.33 25.66
N VAL A 114 -14.68 11.26 26.08
CA VAL A 114 -15.55 10.08 25.81
C VAL A 114 -15.96 10.02 24.35
N LEU A 115 -16.29 11.18 23.76
CA LEU A 115 -16.53 11.27 22.32
C LEU A 115 -15.27 10.93 21.52
N ASP A 116 -14.11 11.41 21.95
CA ASP A 116 -12.84 11.11 21.32
C ASP A 116 -12.55 9.62 21.28
N ASN A 117 -12.84 8.87 22.34
CA ASN A 117 -12.68 7.41 22.37
C ASN A 117 -13.61 6.70 21.36
N LYS A 118 -14.86 7.14 21.23
CA LYS A 118 -15.78 6.58 20.24
C LYS A 118 -15.41 6.99 18.82
N TRP A 119 -14.91 8.21 18.62
CA TRP A 119 -14.37 8.61 17.31
C TRP A 119 -13.15 7.81 16.89
N GLN A 120 -12.35 7.28 17.81
CA GLN A 120 -11.23 6.40 17.47
C GLN A 120 -11.68 5.17 16.66
N ASP A 121 -12.77 4.53 17.04
CA ASP A 121 -13.30 3.35 16.32
C ASP A 121 -13.60 3.70 14.86
N TYR A 122 -14.12 4.92 14.59
CA TYR A 122 -14.41 5.37 13.22
C TYR A 122 -13.16 5.81 12.45
N LEU A 123 -12.19 6.40 13.14
CA LEU A 123 -10.91 6.71 12.54
C LEU A 123 -10.17 5.42 12.14
N GLU A 124 -10.30 4.37 12.92
CA GLU A 124 -9.76 3.05 12.61
C GLU A 124 -10.48 2.42 11.40
N LEU A 125 -11.80 2.58 11.32
CA LEU A 125 -12.57 2.14 10.15
C LEU A 125 -12.12 2.86 8.87
N MET A 126 -11.93 4.17 8.91
CA MET A 126 -11.37 4.93 7.78
C MET A 126 -9.93 4.52 7.47
N ASN A 127 -9.11 4.28 8.50
CA ASN A 127 -7.75 3.78 8.33
C ASN A 127 -7.72 2.42 7.64
N GLY A 128 -8.77 1.59 7.75
CA GLY A 128 -8.88 0.31 7.07
C GLY A 128 -8.64 0.41 5.56
N ALA A 129 -9.15 1.46 4.90
CA ALA A 129 -8.88 1.71 3.48
C ALA A 129 -7.40 2.03 3.20
N TYR A 130 -6.74 2.75 4.09
CA TYR A 130 -5.30 3.03 3.99
C TYR A 130 -4.45 1.79 4.27
N VAL A 131 -4.90 0.92 5.18
CA VAL A 131 -4.30 -0.40 5.44
C VAL A 131 -4.37 -1.27 4.19
N ASN A 132 -5.53 -1.32 3.52
CA ASN A 132 -5.68 -2.05 2.26
C ASN A 132 -4.74 -1.49 1.17
N ALA A 133 -4.65 -0.17 1.03
CA ALA A 133 -3.76 0.46 0.07
C ALA A 133 -2.28 0.11 0.34
N GLU A 134 -1.86 0.14 1.62
CA GLU A 134 -0.48 -0.21 2.01
C GLU A 134 -0.18 -1.69 1.77
N TYR A 135 -1.15 -2.56 2.02
CA TYR A 135 -1.05 -3.98 1.69
C TYR A 135 -0.85 -4.19 0.18
N PHE A 136 -1.61 -3.49 -0.66
CA PHE A 136 -1.44 -3.57 -2.12
C PHE A 136 -0.07 -3.09 -2.57
N ARG A 137 0.42 -1.97 -2.03
CA ARG A 137 1.76 -1.43 -2.30
C ARG A 137 2.84 -2.45 -1.97
N ALA A 138 2.76 -3.05 -0.79
CA ALA A 138 3.72 -4.03 -0.32
C ALA A 138 3.71 -5.31 -1.16
N GLN A 139 2.53 -5.82 -1.53
CA GLN A 139 2.41 -7.00 -2.39
C GLN A 139 2.97 -6.74 -3.79
N LEU A 140 2.70 -5.57 -4.36
CA LEU A 140 3.24 -5.21 -5.67
C LEU A 140 4.75 -5.12 -5.66
N LEU A 141 5.35 -4.51 -4.63
CA LEU A 141 6.80 -4.37 -4.52
C LEU A 141 7.49 -5.72 -4.39
N GLN A 142 6.92 -6.65 -3.62
CA GLN A 142 7.54 -7.94 -3.32
C GLN A 142 7.30 -8.99 -4.41
N TYR A 143 6.13 -8.95 -5.06
CA TYR A 143 5.68 -10.06 -5.92
C TYR A 143 5.26 -9.64 -7.33
N GLY A 144 5.17 -8.34 -7.63
CA GLY A 144 4.63 -7.85 -8.90
C GLY A 144 3.14 -8.18 -9.11
N LYS A 145 2.49 -8.70 -8.09
CA LYS A 145 1.07 -9.09 -8.08
C LYS A 145 0.49 -8.84 -6.71
N PHE A 146 -0.83 -8.79 -6.60
CA PHE A 146 -1.51 -8.83 -5.32
C PHE A 146 -2.68 -9.81 -5.35
N VAL A 147 -2.95 -10.40 -4.19
CA VAL A 147 -4.10 -11.24 -3.92
C VAL A 147 -4.71 -10.76 -2.62
N PHE A 148 -5.92 -10.23 -2.69
CA PHE A 148 -6.68 -9.83 -1.52
C PHE A 148 -7.83 -10.81 -1.31
N ARG A 149 -7.85 -11.45 -0.14
CA ARG A 149 -8.91 -12.38 0.26
C ARG A 149 -9.54 -11.82 1.52
N ASN A 150 -10.84 -11.67 1.51
CA ASN A 150 -11.60 -11.30 2.68
C ASN A 150 -12.90 -12.11 2.75
N ARG A 151 -13.42 -12.27 3.96
CA ARG A 151 -14.71 -12.91 4.15
C ARG A 151 -15.81 -11.90 3.89
N SER A 152 -16.76 -12.25 3.03
CA SER A 152 -17.98 -11.46 2.81
C SER A 152 -18.96 -11.65 3.97
N ASP A 153 -19.95 -10.75 4.10
CA ASP A 153 -20.97 -10.80 5.17
C ASP A 153 -21.77 -12.10 5.18
N ASP A 154 -21.91 -12.75 4.04
CA ASP A 154 -22.55 -14.07 3.88
C ASP A 154 -21.63 -15.26 4.23
N GLY A 155 -20.39 -14.98 4.65
CA GLY A 155 -19.38 -15.99 4.98
C GLY A 155 -18.65 -16.58 3.78
N THR A 156 -18.93 -16.14 2.56
CA THR A 156 -18.18 -16.54 1.35
C THR A 156 -16.84 -15.82 1.30
N MET A 157 -15.84 -16.47 0.68
CA MET A 157 -14.54 -15.85 0.47
C MET A 157 -14.54 -15.04 -0.82
N ALA A 158 -14.57 -13.71 -0.68
CA ALA A 158 -14.34 -12.80 -1.80
C ALA A 158 -12.83 -12.71 -2.09
N MET A 159 -12.46 -12.75 -3.35
CA MET A 159 -11.07 -12.64 -3.79
C MET A 159 -10.94 -11.61 -4.89
N VAL A 160 -10.02 -10.68 -4.69
CA VAL A 160 -9.56 -9.75 -5.73
C VAL A 160 -8.10 -10.01 -5.99
N GLN A 161 -7.75 -10.18 -7.25
CA GLN A 161 -6.36 -10.41 -7.64
C GLN A 161 -6.01 -9.67 -8.91
N ALA A 162 -4.76 -9.24 -9.01
CA ALA A 162 -4.17 -8.79 -10.25
C ALA A 162 -2.71 -9.26 -10.32
N ASP A 163 -2.34 -9.84 -11.44
CA ASP A 163 -0.98 -10.28 -11.72
C ASP A 163 -0.41 -9.39 -12.83
N PHE A 164 0.54 -8.52 -12.45
CA PHE A 164 1.20 -7.61 -13.37
C PHE A 164 2.43 -8.25 -14.05
N ASP A 165 2.80 -9.47 -13.64
CA ASP A 165 3.88 -10.29 -14.20
C ASP A 165 3.34 -11.63 -14.73
N SER A 166 2.22 -11.60 -15.46
CA SER A 166 1.55 -12.79 -15.99
C SER A 166 2.43 -13.66 -16.88
N ASP A 167 3.45 -13.07 -17.53
CA ASP A 167 4.44 -13.76 -18.36
C ASP A 167 5.73 -14.17 -17.62
N LYS A 168 5.81 -13.92 -16.29
CA LYS A 168 6.93 -14.26 -15.43
C LYS A 168 8.29 -13.63 -15.85
N GLN A 169 8.27 -12.59 -16.66
CA GLN A 169 9.48 -11.93 -17.14
C GLN A 169 10.13 -11.08 -16.05
N TRP A 170 9.32 -10.36 -15.27
CA TRP A 170 9.83 -9.57 -14.17
C TRP A 170 10.42 -10.46 -13.08
N GLU A 171 9.72 -11.54 -12.69
CA GLU A 171 10.23 -12.49 -11.69
C GLU A 171 11.58 -13.09 -12.13
N ALA A 172 11.71 -13.49 -13.39
CA ALA A 172 12.93 -14.09 -13.94
C ALA A 172 14.10 -13.10 -13.99
N ASN A 173 13.84 -11.85 -14.34
CA ASN A 173 14.89 -10.85 -14.57
C ASN A 173 15.26 -10.05 -13.31
N ASN A 174 14.31 -9.80 -12.43
CA ASN A 174 14.44 -8.82 -11.36
C ASN A 174 14.42 -9.43 -9.94
N VAL A 175 14.04 -10.72 -9.80
CA VAL A 175 14.07 -11.39 -8.51
C VAL A 175 15.36 -12.20 -8.36
N THR A 176 16.08 -12.00 -7.27
CA THR A 176 17.26 -12.76 -6.87
C THR A 176 16.97 -13.53 -5.60
N TYR A 177 17.74 -14.58 -5.38
CA TYR A 177 17.71 -15.35 -4.15
C TYR A 177 19.10 -15.28 -3.53
N ALA A 178 19.16 -15.16 -2.21
CA ALA A 178 20.42 -15.23 -1.49
C ALA A 178 21.10 -16.59 -1.70
N THR A 179 22.39 -16.58 -1.74
CA THR A 179 23.20 -17.81 -1.88
C THR A 179 23.13 -18.67 -0.63
N THR A 180 23.01 -18.04 0.53
CA THR A 180 22.88 -18.66 1.85
C THR A 180 21.84 -17.92 2.67
N ASP A 181 21.31 -18.56 3.71
CA ASP A 181 20.36 -17.93 4.62
C ASP A 181 21.02 -16.78 5.39
N TRP A 182 20.49 -15.57 5.28
CA TRP A 182 21.03 -14.39 5.95
C TRP A 182 20.87 -14.40 7.47
N THR A 183 20.10 -15.31 8.02
CA THR A 183 20.03 -15.50 9.47
C THR A 183 21.34 -16.07 10.03
N ASP A 184 22.19 -16.69 9.18
CA ASP A 184 23.54 -17.08 9.55
C ASP A 184 24.49 -15.86 9.49
N PRO A 185 25.16 -15.50 10.59
CA PRO A 185 26.15 -14.41 10.59
C PRO A 185 27.33 -14.60 9.63
N ALA A 186 27.60 -15.83 9.18
CA ALA A 186 28.67 -16.15 8.22
C ALA A 186 28.21 -16.07 6.75
N SER A 187 26.94 -15.75 6.48
CA SER A 187 26.40 -15.64 5.13
C SER A 187 27.09 -14.52 4.32
N ASP A 188 27.18 -14.71 3.00
CA ASP A 188 27.78 -13.73 2.09
C ASP A 188 26.77 -12.65 1.66
N ILE A 189 26.33 -11.83 2.64
CA ILE A 189 25.41 -10.71 2.40
C ILE A 189 26.00 -9.68 1.42
N ILE A 190 27.34 -9.49 1.44
CA ILE A 190 28.00 -8.51 0.59
C ILE A 190 27.89 -8.93 -0.87
N GLY A 191 28.26 -10.19 -1.18
CA GLY A 191 28.16 -10.72 -2.54
C GLY A 191 26.71 -10.75 -3.07
N ASP A 192 25.76 -11.14 -2.23
CA ASP A 192 24.33 -11.12 -2.58
C ASP A 192 23.83 -9.70 -2.87
N LEU A 193 24.25 -8.71 -2.07
CA LEU A 193 23.89 -7.31 -2.29
C LEU A 193 24.51 -6.76 -3.58
N GLU A 194 25.75 -7.13 -3.90
CA GLU A 194 26.40 -6.76 -5.17
C GLU A 194 25.64 -7.34 -6.35
N ALA A 195 25.21 -8.59 -6.29
CA ALA A 195 24.39 -9.22 -7.33
C ALA A 195 23.04 -8.51 -7.52
N LEU A 196 22.41 -8.07 -6.43
CA LEU A 196 21.18 -7.25 -6.50
C LEU A 196 21.45 -5.90 -7.17
N ARG A 197 22.54 -5.24 -6.82
CA ARG A 197 22.95 -3.95 -7.40
C ARG A 197 23.24 -4.06 -8.90
N GLU A 198 23.93 -5.10 -9.33
CA GLU A 198 24.18 -5.33 -10.76
C GLU A 198 22.87 -5.47 -11.53
N ARG A 199 21.93 -6.28 -11.04
CA ARG A 199 20.61 -6.40 -11.67
C ARG A 199 19.84 -5.08 -11.70
N PHE A 200 19.90 -4.33 -10.62
CA PHE A 200 19.27 -3.00 -10.56
C PHE A 200 19.90 -2.04 -11.58
N LYS A 201 21.21 -2.07 -11.72
CA LYS A 201 21.96 -1.28 -12.69
C LYS A 201 21.61 -1.66 -14.14
N ASP A 202 21.49 -2.95 -14.43
CA ASP A 202 21.06 -3.45 -15.74
C ASP A 202 19.62 -3.01 -16.07
N ALA A 203 18.77 -2.96 -15.05
CA ALA A 203 17.38 -2.53 -15.22
C ALA A 203 17.25 -1.00 -15.42
N ASN A 204 18.08 -0.21 -14.72
CA ASN A 204 17.95 1.26 -14.65
C ASN A 204 19.02 2.03 -15.43
N GLY A 205 20.12 1.38 -15.78
CA GLY A 205 21.32 2.03 -16.35
C GLY A 205 22.18 2.78 -15.32
N SER A 206 21.72 2.94 -14.08
CA SER A 206 22.43 3.61 -12.99
C SER A 206 21.96 3.07 -11.64
N GLU A 207 22.78 3.24 -10.62
CA GLU A 207 22.43 2.92 -9.22
C GLU A 207 22.04 4.17 -8.42
N GLU A 208 22.20 5.35 -8.98
CA GLU A 208 21.94 6.60 -8.28
C GLU A 208 20.48 6.72 -7.83
N GLY A 209 20.30 7.16 -6.59
CA GLY A 209 18.97 7.36 -6.00
C GLY A 209 18.21 6.08 -5.66
N SER A 210 18.88 4.94 -5.55
CA SER A 210 18.23 3.69 -5.16
C SER A 210 17.91 3.64 -3.66
N VAL A 211 16.77 3.04 -3.35
CA VAL A 211 16.26 2.86 -1.99
C VAL A 211 16.09 1.36 -1.71
N LEU A 212 16.71 0.87 -0.65
CA LEU A 212 16.47 -0.46 -0.12
C LEU A 212 15.31 -0.42 0.89
N ILE A 213 14.26 -1.14 0.61
CA ILE A 213 13.10 -1.26 1.49
C ILE A 213 13.08 -2.66 2.08
N MET A 214 13.09 -2.75 3.40
CA MET A 214 13.06 -4.01 4.15
C MET A 214 12.45 -3.77 5.53
N ASN A 215 12.20 -4.84 6.27
CA ASN A 215 11.79 -4.72 7.68
C ASN A 215 13.01 -4.78 8.62
N SER A 216 12.82 -4.37 9.88
CA SER A 216 13.88 -4.35 10.89
C SER A 216 14.48 -5.74 11.17
N ARG A 217 13.70 -6.82 11.03
CA ARG A 217 14.22 -8.17 11.24
C ARG A 217 15.25 -8.54 10.18
N THR A 218 14.98 -8.20 8.92
CA THR A 218 15.92 -8.37 7.82
C THR A 218 17.14 -7.44 7.98
N TRP A 219 16.90 -6.20 8.44
CA TRP A 219 17.98 -5.27 8.75
C TRP A 219 18.94 -5.79 9.81
N HIS A 220 18.44 -6.47 10.85
CA HIS A 220 19.30 -7.07 11.87
C HIS A 220 20.26 -8.16 11.33
N CYS A 221 19.96 -8.76 10.17
CA CYS A 221 20.89 -9.67 9.53
C CYS A 221 22.15 -8.94 9.06
N PHE A 222 22.01 -7.72 8.51
CA PHE A 222 23.16 -6.88 8.16
C PHE A 222 24.00 -6.52 9.39
N GLU A 223 23.35 -6.13 10.50
CA GLU A 223 24.04 -5.74 11.73
C GLU A 223 24.80 -6.90 12.39
N LYS A 224 24.31 -8.11 12.24
CA LYS A 224 24.91 -9.33 12.83
C LYS A 224 25.94 -10.00 11.94
N ASN A 225 26.02 -9.63 10.67
CA ASN A 225 26.92 -10.28 9.72
C ASN A 225 28.38 -10.04 10.06
N ALA A 226 29.17 -11.11 10.10
CA ALA A 226 30.59 -11.06 10.51
C ALA A 226 31.47 -10.32 9.50
N ALA A 227 31.22 -10.51 8.19
CA ALA A 227 31.99 -9.87 7.12
C ALA A 227 31.73 -8.35 7.09
N ILE A 228 30.45 -7.92 7.24
CA ILE A 228 30.09 -6.50 7.32
C ILE A 228 30.74 -5.85 8.55
N ASN A 229 30.67 -6.50 9.72
CA ASN A 229 31.30 -5.98 10.94
C ASN A 229 32.81 -5.85 10.81
N ALA A 230 33.51 -6.81 10.19
CA ALA A 230 34.94 -6.71 9.91
C ALA A 230 35.26 -5.55 8.94
N LEU A 231 34.43 -5.33 7.93
CA LEU A 231 34.57 -4.22 6.99
C LEU A 231 34.37 -2.86 7.68
N LEU A 232 33.36 -2.73 8.55
CA LEU A 232 33.13 -1.52 9.32
C LEU A 232 34.32 -1.15 10.21
N LEU A 233 34.88 -2.13 10.90
CA LEU A 233 36.06 -1.94 11.72
C LEU A 233 37.27 -1.46 10.90
N ASN A 234 37.50 -2.06 9.73
CA ASN A 234 38.62 -1.69 8.85
C ASN A 234 38.49 -0.27 8.30
N MET A 235 37.25 0.13 7.94
CA MET A 235 36.93 1.46 7.37
C MET A 235 36.66 2.53 8.44
N ARG A 236 36.69 2.17 9.73
CA ARG A 236 36.33 3.05 10.86
C ARG A 236 34.92 3.65 10.78
N TRP A 237 34.00 2.95 10.16
CA TRP A 237 32.59 3.30 10.18
C TRP A 237 31.93 2.76 11.44
N THR A 238 30.96 3.50 11.95
CA THR A 238 30.28 3.14 13.20
C THR A 238 28.96 2.41 12.96
N ARG A 239 28.36 2.58 11.76
CA ARG A 239 27.03 2.04 11.44
C ARG A 239 27.01 1.40 10.05
N VAL A 240 26.18 0.36 9.90
CA VAL A 240 25.90 -0.28 8.61
C VAL A 240 25.29 0.72 7.61
N SER A 241 24.46 1.65 8.10
CA SER A 241 23.87 2.71 7.27
C SER A 241 24.92 3.61 6.61
N ASP A 242 26.05 3.88 7.29
CA ASP A 242 27.13 4.71 6.75
C ASP A 242 27.83 3.99 5.58
N TRP A 243 28.03 2.68 5.72
CA TRP A 243 28.55 1.83 4.65
C TRP A 243 27.62 1.84 3.43
N LEU A 244 26.31 1.60 3.61
CA LEU A 244 25.35 1.59 2.51
C LEU A 244 25.22 2.97 1.85
N SER A 245 25.24 4.04 2.65
CA SER A 245 25.22 5.41 2.11
C SER A 245 26.46 5.71 1.27
N ASN A 246 27.65 5.19 1.64
CA ASN A 246 28.86 5.31 0.84
C ASN A 246 28.76 4.53 -0.49
N LEU A 247 27.94 3.48 -0.54
CA LEU A 247 27.61 2.77 -1.78
C LEU A 247 26.53 3.47 -2.62
N GLY A 248 26.03 4.64 -2.17
CA GLY A 248 24.95 5.36 -2.83
C GLY A 248 23.54 4.79 -2.55
N LEU A 249 23.43 3.89 -1.58
CA LEU A 249 22.16 3.24 -1.22
C LEU A 249 21.53 3.93 -0.01
N SER A 250 20.25 4.26 -0.09
CA SER A 250 19.46 4.67 1.06
C SER A 250 18.62 3.51 1.58
N VAL A 251 18.41 3.43 2.89
CA VAL A 251 17.63 2.37 3.51
C VAL A 251 16.36 2.94 4.11
N LYS A 252 15.24 2.29 3.81
CA LYS A 252 13.95 2.59 4.41
C LYS A 252 13.42 1.35 5.11
N LEU A 253 13.26 1.44 6.42
CA LEU A 253 12.65 0.38 7.22
C LEU A 253 11.14 0.52 7.18
N ALA A 254 10.44 -0.56 6.84
CA ALA A 254 8.99 -0.65 6.76
C ALA A 254 8.51 -1.78 7.68
N ASP A 255 8.25 -1.43 8.94
CA ASP A 255 7.86 -2.37 9.99
C ASP A 255 6.34 -2.42 10.24
N GLY A 256 5.57 -1.75 9.42
CA GLY A 256 4.11 -1.72 9.51
C GLY A 256 3.52 -3.13 9.53
N LYS A 257 2.46 -3.29 10.33
CA LYS A 257 1.72 -4.55 10.49
C LYS A 257 0.25 -4.30 10.27
N PHE A 258 -0.48 -5.35 9.88
CA PHE A 258 -1.92 -5.34 9.72
C PHE A 258 -2.53 -6.63 10.23
N GLN A 259 -3.84 -6.62 10.44
CA GLN A 259 -4.65 -7.79 10.75
C GLN A 259 -5.76 -7.90 9.70
N ARG A 260 -6.05 -9.12 9.25
CA ARG A 260 -7.10 -9.36 8.25
C ARG A 260 -8.50 -9.41 8.82
N GLU A 261 -8.63 -9.75 10.10
CA GLU A 261 -9.92 -9.86 10.79
C GLU A 261 -9.83 -9.27 12.20
N LEU A 262 -10.88 -8.57 12.62
CA LEU A 262 -11.02 -7.97 13.94
C LEU A 262 -11.46 -8.99 15.03
N LEU A 263 -11.42 -10.29 14.75
CA LEU A 263 -11.85 -11.29 15.71
C LEU A 263 -10.78 -11.50 16.80
N PRO A 264 -11.17 -11.45 18.09
CA PRO A 264 -10.22 -11.55 19.20
C PRO A 264 -9.45 -12.87 19.31
N THR A 265 -9.80 -13.87 18.51
CA THR A 265 -9.25 -15.23 18.60
C THR A 265 -8.28 -15.62 17.50
N SER A 266 -8.16 -14.84 16.41
CA SER A 266 -7.32 -15.18 15.26
C SER A 266 -6.14 -14.23 15.02
N GLY A 267 -5.93 -13.27 15.85
CA GLY A 267 -5.15 -12.07 15.73
C GLY A 267 -3.63 -12.17 15.58
N ALA A 268 -3.10 -13.03 14.74
CA ALA A 268 -1.71 -12.88 14.31
C ALA A 268 -1.59 -11.66 13.41
N SER A 269 -0.89 -10.62 13.86
CA SER A 269 -0.55 -9.49 12.99
C SER A 269 0.46 -9.92 11.94
N GLU A 270 0.16 -9.64 10.68
CA GLU A 270 1.04 -9.85 9.53
C GLU A 270 1.86 -8.60 9.26
N LYS A 271 3.05 -8.74 8.70
CA LYS A 271 3.88 -7.61 8.26
C LYS A 271 3.55 -7.25 6.81
N TYR A 272 3.60 -5.97 6.47
CA TYR A 272 3.49 -5.56 5.07
C TYR A 272 4.68 -6.05 4.24
N ILE A 273 5.91 -5.83 4.73
CA ILE A 273 7.12 -6.39 4.12
C ILE A 273 7.52 -7.64 4.90
N GLU A 274 7.54 -8.77 4.21
CA GLU A 274 7.86 -10.06 4.80
C GLU A 274 9.33 -10.16 5.21
N ASP A 275 9.60 -11.00 6.20
CA ASP A 275 10.96 -11.25 6.66
C ASP A 275 11.79 -11.86 5.53
N GLY A 276 12.99 -11.35 5.33
CA GLY A 276 13.90 -11.81 4.30
C GLY A 276 13.66 -11.19 2.90
N ASN A 277 12.62 -10.40 2.71
CA ASN A 277 12.42 -9.68 1.45
C ASN A 277 13.09 -8.30 1.50
N ILE A 278 13.86 -8.01 0.47
CA ILE A 278 14.54 -6.73 0.26
C ILE A 278 14.15 -6.22 -1.12
N CYS A 279 13.49 -5.07 -1.15
CA CYS A 279 13.10 -4.44 -2.41
C CYS A 279 14.06 -3.28 -2.69
N MET A 280 14.76 -3.33 -3.81
CA MET A 280 15.58 -2.23 -4.31
C MET A 280 14.82 -1.50 -5.40
N VAL A 281 14.50 -0.24 -5.12
CA VAL A 281 13.62 0.57 -5.97
C VAL A 281 14.26 1.92 -6.27
N PRO A 282 13.94 2.56 -7.40
CA PRO A 282 14.30 3.95 -7.62
C PRO A 282 13.56 4.87 -6.64
N SER A 283 14.14 6.01 -6.31
CA SER A 283 13.52 7.00 -5.41
C SER A 283 12.31 7.73 -6.01
N GLU A 284 11.96 7.39 -7.23
CA GLU A 284 10.84 7.95 -7.97
C GLU A 284 9.51 7.30 -7.60
N LYS A 285 8.43 7.93 -8.02
CA LYS A 285 7.08 7.36 -7.96
C LYS A 285 7.00 6.12 -8.88
N LEU A 286 6.52 5.00 -8.34
CA LEU A 286 6.45 3.71 -9.04
C LEU A 286 5.09 3.45 -9.69
N GLY A 287 4.06 4.03 -9.14
CA GLY A 287 2.69 3.84 -9.59
C GLY A 287 1.71 4.65 -8.78
N ASP A 288 0.45 4.23 -8.75
CA ASP A 288 -0.64 4.91 -8.08
C ASP A 288 -1.54 3.92 -7.36
N ILE A 289 -2.19 4.38 -6.30
CA ILE A 289 -3.44 3.78 -5.83
C ILE A 289 -4.58 4.59 -6.46
N VAL A 290 -5.24 4.00 -7.43
CA VAL A 290 -6.33 4.65 -8.16
C VAL A 290 -7.61 4.52 -7.36
N CYS A 291 -8.28 5.65 -7.16
CA CYS A 291 -9.51 5.78 -6.39
C CYS A 291 -10.62 6.32 -7.30
N PRO A 292 -11.42 5.46 -7.91
CA PRO A 292 -12.61 5.90 -8.64
C PRO A 292 -13.62 6.59 -7.73
N GLU A 293 -14.28 7.60 -8.26
CA GLU A 293 -15.38 8.25 -7.56
C GLU A 293 -16.56 7.29 -7.46
N CYS A 294 -17.15 7.14 -6.27
CA CYS A 294 -18.34 6.33 -6.10
C CYS A 294 -19.53 6.94 -6.84
N ASP A 295 -20.51 6.10 -7.22
CA ASP A 295 -21.69 6.53 -7.98
C ASP A 295 -22.47 7.62 -7.28
N LEU A 296 -22.61 7.51 -5.96
CA LEU A 296 -23.31 8.51 -5.17
C LEU A 296 -22.67 9.90 -5.27
N PHE A 297 -21.33 9.97 -5.26
CA PHE A 297 -20.61 11.22 -5.43
C PHE A 297 -20.83 11.82 -6.81
N ARG A 298 -20.78 10.99 -7.86
CA ARG A 298 -21.09 11.42 -9.24
C ARG A 298 -22.51 11.92 -9.39
N ASP A 299 -23.48 11.26 -8.76
CA ASP A 299 -24.87 11.68 -8.80
C ASP A 299 -25.10 13.00 -8.05
N MET A 300 -24.42 13.20 -6.93
CA MET A 300 -24.43 14.49 -6.21
C MET A 300 -23.84 15.61 -7.06
N LEU A 301 -22.74 15.38 -7.75
CA LEU A 301 -22.13 16.36 -8.66
C LEU A 301 -23.06 16.71 -9.83
N LYS A 302 -23.73 15.72 -10.43
CA LYS A 302 -24.66 15.92 -11.55
C LYS A 302 -25.93 16.65 -11.13
N SER A 303 -26.49 16.29 -10.01
CA SER A 303 -27.77 16.84 -9.52
C SER A 303 -27.60 18.17 -8.77
N HIS A 304 -26.38 18.57 -8.43
CA HIS A 304 -26.09 19.70 -7.54
C HIS A 304 -26.79 19.59 -6.17
N ALA A 305 -27.23 18.40 -5.81
CA ALA A 305 -27.89 18.14 -4.54
C ALA A 305 -26.84 17.79 -3.48
N VAL A 306 -26.89 18.48 -2.34
CA VAL A 306 -26.05 18.19 -1.18
C VAL A 306 -26.79 17.25 -0.25
N ARG A 307 -26.14 16.16 0.16
CA ARG A 307 -26.66 15.24 1.17
C ARG A 307 -25.85 15.41 2.45
N TYR A 308 -26.53 15.72 3.52
CA TYR A 308 -25.90 15.96 4.82
C TYR A 308 -25.49 14.68 5.56
N ASP A 309 -26.02 13.53 5.13
CA ASP A 309 -25.69 12.20 5.66
C ASP A 309 -24.45 11.57 5.03
N VAL A 310 -23.82 12.25 4.06
CA VAL A 310 -22.68 11.76 3.28
C VAL A 310 -21.57 12.79 3.23
N GLY A 311 -20.34 12.33 3.37
CA GLY A 311 -19.13 13.11 3.18
C GLY A 311 -18.07 12.33 2.43
N PHE A 312 -17.10 13.02 1.82
CA PHE A 312 -16.03 12.43 1.04
C PHE A 312 -14.69 13.01 1.46
N ASP A 313 -13.70 12.15 1.66
CA ASP A 313 -12.31 12.61 1.80
C ASP A 313 -11.84 13.17 0.45
N SER A 314 -11.31 14.39 0.47
CA SER A 314 -10.94 15.13 -0.73
C SER A 314 -9.78 14.51 -1.50
N GLU A 315 -8.91 13.77 -0.81
CA GLU A 315 -7.70 13.19 -1.38
C GLU A 315 -7.93 11.81 -1.97
N THR A 316 -8.61 10.95 -1.21
CA THR A 316 -8.80 9.54 -1.58
C THR A 316 -10.17 9.24 -2.16
N GLY A 317 -11.13 10.15 -1.99
CA GLY A 317 -12.52 9.89 -2.39
C GLY A 317 -13.25 8.86 -1.52
N ILE A 318 -12.66 8.46 -0.38
CA ILE A 318 -13.32 7.58 0.58
C ILE A 318 -14.60 8.24 1.05
N MET A 319 -15.70 7.51 0.94
CA MET A 319 -17.02 7.96 1.35
C MET A 319 -17.30 7.58 2.80
N VAL A 320 -17.82 8.53 3.56
CA VAL A 320 -18.38 8.30 4.90
C VAL A 320 -19.84 8.65 4.88
N ARG A 321 -20.67 7.76 5.37
CA ARG A 321 -22.12 7.93 5.44
C ARG A 321 -22.64 7.54 6.81
N CYS A 322 -23.46 8.40 7.42
CA CYS A 322 -24.16 8.12 8.67
C CYS A 322 -25.64 7.91 8.39
N LYS A 323 -26.20 6.81 8.87
CA LYS A 323 -27.62 6.48 8.75
C LYS A 323 -28.22 6.33 10.15
N GLU A 324 -29.21 7.14 10.45
CA GLU A 324 -30.04 6.99 11.65
C GLU A 324 -31.16 5.98 11.40
N MET A 325 -31.47 5.17 12.40
CA MET A 325 -32.59 4.23 12.41
C MET A 325 -33.44 4.54 13.62
N ASP A 326 -34.74 4.63 13.42
CA ASP A 326 -35.69 5.08 14.45
C ASP A 326 -36.24 3.94 15.34
N ASP A 327 -36.15 2.68 14.89
CA ASP A 327 -36.69 1.55 15.67
C ASP A 327 -35.77 0.31 15.57
N PRO A 328 -35.01 0.02 16.61
CA PRO A 328 -34.64 0.90 17.73
C PRO A 328 -33.66 2.00 17.31
N ASP A 329 -33.60 3.10 18.08
CA ASP A 329 -32.66 4.19 17.86
C ASP A 329 -31.22 3.68 17.74
N ARG A 330 -30.65 3.77 16.54
CA ARG A 330 -29.28 3.33 16.23
C ARG A 330 -28.66 4.27 15.23
N ILE A 331 -27.34 4.39 15.28
CA ILE A 331 -26.59 5.12 14.26
C ILE A 331 -25.62 4.14 13.62
N GLN A 332 -25.75 3.95 12.32
CA GLN A 332 -24.83 3.15 11.53
C GLN A 332 -23.97 4.07 10.68
N THR A 333 -22.65 3.98 10.86
CA THR A 333 -21.68 4.69 10.03
C THR A 333 -20.99 3.72 9.09
N PHE A 334 -21.07 4.01 7.81
CA PHE A 334 -20.46 3.26 6.72
C PHE A 334 -19.23 4.01 6.22
N VAL A 335 -18.20 3.27 5.93
CA VAL A 335 -17.05 3.73 5.14
C VAL A 335 -16.98 2.90 3.88
N GLU A 336 -16.88 3.55 2.75
CA GLU A 336 -16.78 2.93 1.42
C GLU A 336 -15.57 3.49 0.71
N ALA A 337 -14.75 2.60 0.14
CA ALA A 337 -13.56 2.94 -0.60
C ALA A 337 -13.45 2.10 -1.86
N HIS A 338 -13.18 2.74 -2.98
CA HIS A 338 -12.85 2.10 -4.24
C HIS A 338 -11.35 2.25 -4.46
N LEU A 339 -10.60 1.17 -4.37
CA LEU A 339 -9.15 1.20 -4.39
C LEU A 339 -8.60 0.13 -5.33
N PHE A 340 -7.70 0.53 -6.22
CA PHE A 340 -6.98 -0.41 -7.05
C PHE A 340 -5.54 0.05 -7.25
N PRO A 341 -4.54 -0.80 -7.01
CA PRO A 341 -3.16 -0.43 -7.25
C PRO A 341 -2.83 -0.50 -8.74
N ARG A 342 -2.17 0.51 -9.24
CA ARG A 342 -1.63 0.55 -10.59
C ARG A 342 -0.11 0.66 -10.51
N PHE A 343 0.57 -0.40 -10.88
CA PHE A 343 2.02 -0.39 -11.05
C PHE A 343 2.34 0.05 -12.46
N ASP A 344 3.09 1.11 -12.61
CA ASP A 344 3.53 1.57 -13.93
C ASP A 344 4.47 0.53 -14.55
N PRO A 345 4.18 0.00 -15.76
CA PRO A 345 4.99 -1.05 -16.36
C PRO A 345 6.47 -0.69 -16.50
N GLY A 346 6.76 0.54 -16.88
CA GLY A 346 8.13 1.01 -17.02
C GLY A 346 8.88 1.13 -15.68
N GLN A 347 8.17 1.44 -14.60
CA GLN A 347 8.75 1.51 -13.27
C GLN A 347 8.86 0.13 -12.62
N MET A 348 7.91 -0.79 -12.91
CA MET A 348 7.98 -2.15 -12.43
C MET A 348 9.26 -2.87 -12.91
N GLU A 349 9.62 -2.69 -14.18
CA GLU A 349 10.85 -3.26 -14.74
C GLU A 349 12.14 -2.74 -14.07
N LYS A 350 12.07 -1.58 -13.41
CA LYS A 350 13.18 -0.98 -12.68
C LYS A 350 13.32 -1.48 -11.25
N CYS A 351 12.32 -2.12 -10.69
CA CYS A 351 12.33 -2.61 -9.32
C CYS A 351 12.94 -4.01 -9.26
N CYS A 352 13.87 -4.22 -8.35
CA CYS A 352 14.50 -5.52 -8.09
C CYS A 352 14.19 -6.01 -6.69
N VAL A 353 14.06 -7.31 -6.52
CA VAL A 353 13.78 -7.94 -5.22
C VAL A 353 14.80 -9.02 -4.93
N MET A 354 15.32 -9.04 -3.71
CA MET A 354 16.10 -10.15 -3.19
C MET A 354 15.33 -10.86 -2.09
N ARG A 355 15.35 -12.17 -2.13
CA ARG A 355 14.82 -13.04 -1.09
C ARG A 355 15.98 -13.65 -0.31
N ALA A 356 16.19 -13.12 0.89
CA ALA A 356 17.34 -13.46 1.73
C ALA A 356 17.21 -14.80 2.46
N VAL A 357 16.05 -15.44 2.41
CA VAL A 357 15.80 -16.76 2.98
C VAL A 357 15.31 -17.69 1.86
N PRO A 358 16.17 -18.64 1.39
CA PRO A 358 15.84 -19.50 0.25
C PRO A 358 14.68 -20.45 0.48
N THR A 359 14.37 -20.77 1.73
CA THR A 359 13.32 -21.72 2.11
C THR A 359 12.14 -20.98 2.75
N GLY A 360 11.27 -20.50 1.89
CA GLY A 360 9.87 -20.40 2.17
C GLY A 360 9.43 -19.76 3.49
N PHE A 361 9.38 -18.43 3.56
CA PHE A 361 8.17 -17.86 4.09
C PHE A 361 7.14 -17.98 2.97
N GLY A 362 6.56 -19.20 2.86
CA GLY A 362 5.55 -19.47 1.88
C GLY A 362 4.42 -18.47 2.00
N LEU A 363 3.96 -17.97 0.87
CA LEU A 363 2.56 -17.58 0.74
C LEU A 363 1.76 -18.74 1.30
N ALA A 364 1.30 -18.63 2.54
CA ALA A 364 0.27 -19.52 3.05
C ALA A 364 -0.91 -19.36 2.09
N GLY A 365 -1.13 -20.41 1.30
CA GLY A 365 -2.08 -20.45 0.22
C GLY A 365 -3.52 -20.19 0.65
#